data_d2c0eeb57aac7186b2bd0d22c0dda8ca
#
_entry.id   d2c0eeb57aac7186b2bd0d22c0dda8ca
#
_cell.length_a   1.000
_cell.length_b   1.000
_cell.length_c   1.000
_cell.angle_alpha   90.00
_cell.angle_beta   90.00
_cell.angle_gamma   90.00
#
_symmetry.space_group_name_H-M   'P 1'
#
loop_
_entity.id
_entity.type
_entity.pdbx_description
1 polymer ?
#
loop_
_entity_poly.entity_id
_entity_poly.type
_entity_poly.pdbx_seq_one_letter_code
_entity_poly.pdbx_strand_id
1 'polypeptide(L)'
;MLFSLKIEIMKIAIDLNDVLRAYTRNFAKVFKQEYDHTFDSETIEIKTNNLEKVFPFENKTEYNRFVYQDYPFELFGKCDSMSKEVPSSLTVWLNRLKDIDTEEPIDVVIVSPMEYGLSIQSTYFFLSKLGCKVRETYFPTDSLTIWDKCDVLITANPKLLENKPEGKVAVKIVADYNQDSPYDEVYENICDYFADINNVAKYLGE
;
A
#
# COMPACT_ATOMS: atom_id res chain seq x y z
N MET A 1 28.31 -27.64 19.49
CA MET A 1 26.93 -27.13 19.40
C MET A 1 27.02 -25.76 18.72
N LEU A 2 26.84 -25.71 17.41
CA LEU A 2 26.85 -24.44 16.65
C LEU A 2 25.53 -23.76 16.92
N PHE A 3 25.52 -22.71 17.73
CA PHE A 3 24.41 -21.79 17.78
C PHE A 3 24.37 -21.05 16.42
N SER A 4 23.42 -21.39 15.56
CA SER A 4 23.08 -20.57 14.44
C SER A 4 22.51 -19.25 15.00
N LEU A 5 23.31 -18.20 15.01
CA LEU A 5 22.81 -16.85 15.20
C LEU A 5 21.80 -16.61 14.06
N LYS A 6 20.52 -16.67 14.41
CA LYS A 6 19.46 -16.26 13.50
C LYS A 6 19.57 -14.75 13.38
N ILE A 7 20.18 -14.27 12.31
CA ILE A 7 20.16 -12.84 11.99
C ILE A 7 18.68 -12.51 11.78
N GLU A 8 18.09 -11.75 12.68
CA GLU A 8 16.75 -11.23 12.49
C GLU A 8 16.83 -10.12 11.46
N ILE A 9 16.07 -10.26 10.37
CA ILE A 9 16.01 -9.28 9.30
C ILE A 9 14.79 -8.42 9.58
N MET A 10 14.99 -7.12 9.82
CA MET A 10 13.86 -6.20 9.91
C MET A 10 13.16 -6.06 8.57
N LYS A 11 11.85 -6.27 8.52
CA LYS A 11 11.05 -6.15 7.31
C LYS A 11 10.08 -4.97 7.37
N ILE A 12 10.18 -4.08 6.38
CA ILE A 12 9.26 -2.96 6.19
C ILE A 12 8.34 -3.29 5.02
N ALA A 13 7.04 -3.40 5.28
CA ALA A 13 6.02 -3.55 4.24
C ALA A 13 5.44 -2.19 3.84
N ILE A 14 5.30 -1.96 2.54
CA ILE A 14 4.63 -0.78 1.99
C ILE A 14 3.39 -1.25 1.23
N ASP A 15 2.22 -0.84 1.71
CA ASP A 15 0.95 -1.05 1.00
C ASP A 15 0.90 -0.20 -0.27
N LEU A 16 0.23 -0.69 -1.31
CA LEU A 16 0.14 0.03 -2.57
C LEU A 16 -1.01 1.04 -2.58
N ASN A 17 -2.20 0.60 -2.19
CA ASN A 17 -3.41 1.39 -2.38
C ASN A 17 -3.45 2.58 -1.43
N ASP A 18 -3.58 3.77 -2.02
CA ASP A 18 -3.63 5.08 -1.35
C ASP A 18 -2.39 5.38 -0.48
N VAL A 19 -1.29 4.66 -0.74
CA VAL A 19 0.06 4.91 -0.21
C VAL A 19 1.02 5.26 -1.34
N LEU A 20 1.27 4.34 -2.27
CA LEU A 20 2.07 4.60 -3.47
C LEU A 20 1.18 4.89 -4.69
N ARG A 21 0.03 4.25 -4.79
CA ARG A 21 -0.92 4.26 -5.90
C ARG A 21 -2.21 4.97 -5.48
N ALA A 22 -2.66 5.98 -6.22
CA ALA A 22 -3.89 6.74 -5.96
C ALA A 22 -5.14 5.92 -6.33
N TYR A 23 -5.32 4.76 -5.68
CA TYR A 23 -6.29 3.74 -6.06
C TYR A 23 -7.73 4.23 -5.96
N THR A 24 -8.11 4.77 -4.80
CA THR A 24 -9.48 5.22 -4.53
C THR A 24 -9.94 6.31 -5.50
N ARG A 25 -9.07 7.31 -5.75
CA ARG A 25 -9.33 8.37 -6.72
C ARG A 25 -9.42 7.83 -8.15
N ASN A 26 -8.54 6.90 -8.51
CA ASN A 26 -8.55 6.29 -9.83
C ASN A 26 -9.78 5.43 -10.04
N PHE A 27 -10.24 4.73 -8.99
CA PHE A 27 -11.46 3.93 -9.04
C PHE A 27 -12.67 4.79 -9.43
N ALA A 28 -12.86 5.93 -8.77
CA ALA A 28 -13.95 6.87 -9.09
C ALA A 28 -13.90 7.34 -10.54
N LYS A 29 -12.70 7.66 -11.03
CA LYS A 29 -12.47 8.05 -12.43
C LYS A 29 -12.85 6.96 -13.42
N VAL A 30 -12.35 5.73 -13.20
CA VAL A 30 -12.63 4.58 -14.09
C VAL A 30 -14.11 4.22 -14.04
N PHE A 31 -14.72 4.23 -12.85
CA PHE A 31 -16.16 3.99 -12.71
C PHE A 31 -16.99 4.96 -13.56
N LYS A 32 -16.69 6.26 -13.47
CA LYS A 32 -17.33 7.28 -14.30
C LYS A 32 -17.12 7.06 -15.79
N GLN A 33 -15.92 6.69 -16.20
CA GLN A 33 -15.57 6.56 -17.61
C GLN A 33 -16.13 5.30 -18.27
N GLU A 34 -16.19 4.21 -17.54
CA GLU A 34 -16.40 2.87 -18.11
C GLU A 34 -17.74 2.23 -17.68
N TYR A 35 -18.35 2.73 -16.60
CA TYR A 35 -19.54 2.12 -16.02
C TYR A 35 -20.73 3.08 -15.97
N ASP A 36 -20.60 4.24 -15.35
CA ASP A 36 -21.66 5.25 -15.25
C ASP A 36 -21.15 6.67 -15.56
N HIS A 37 -21.35 7.11 -16.78
CA HIS A 37 -20.92 8.44 -17.26
C HIS A 37 -21.61 9.61 -16.54
N THR A 38 -22.72 9.35 -15.84
CA THR A 38 -23.47 10.37 -15.08
C THR A 38 -22.93 10.52 -13.66
N PHE A 39 -22.09 9.58 -13.22
CA PHE A 39 -21.51 9.58 -11.89
C PHE A 39 -20.60 10.79 -11.64
N ASP A 40 -20.83 11.50 -10.55
CA ASP A 40 -19.99 12.63 -10.16
C ASP A 40 -18.78 12.17 -9.33
N SER A 41 -17.70 11.92 -10.05
CA SER A 41 -16.44 11.44 -9.43
C SER A 41 -15.66 12.55 -8.70
N GLU A 42 -16.07 13.83 -8.82
CA GLU A 42 -15.35 14.96 -8.22
C GLU A 42 -15.88 15.32 -6.83
N THR A 43 -17.18 15.09 -6.62
CA THR A 43 -17.85 15.46 -5.36
C THR A 43 -18.07 14.28 -4.41
N ILE A 44 -17.74 13.06 -4.82
CA ILE A 44 -17.94 11.89 -3.99
C ILE A 44 -17.00 11.90 -2.76
N GLU A 45 -17.61 11.85 -1.59
CA GLU A 45 -16.88 11.63 -0.34
C GLU A 45 -16.68 10.13 -0.10
N ILE A 46 -15.44 9.67 -0.09
CA ILE A 46 -15.11 8.26 0.13
C ILE A 46 -14.66 8.08 1.58
N LYS A 47 -15.63 7.76 2.45
CA LYS A 47 -15.42 7.58 3.91
C LYS A 47 -15.11 6.13 4.32
N THR A 48 -14.90 5.24 3.37
CA THR A 48 -14.52 3.84 3.61
C THR A 48 -13.67 3.32 2.47
N ASN A 49 -12.72 2.45 2.76
CA ASN A 49 -11.96 1.74 1.73
C ASN A 49 -12.73 0.55 1.13
N ASN A 50 -13.94 0.26 1.61
CA ASN A 50 -14.81 -0.74 0.99
C ASN A 50 -15.59 -0.12 -0.17
N LEU A 51 -14.97 -0.05 -1.34
CA LEU A 51 -15.51 0.61 -2.53
C LEU A 51 -16.78 -0.07 -3.08
N GLU A 52 -17.00 -1.36 -2.79
CA GLU A 52 -18.26 -2.06 -3.10
C GLU A 52 -19.47 -1.35 -2.46
N LYS A 53 -19.30 -0.72 -1.30
CA LYS A 53 -20.37 0.00 -0.59
C LYS A 53 -20.50 1.45 -1.00
N VAL A 54 -19.50 2.01 -1.64
CA VAL A 54 -19.45 3.42 -2.05
C VAL A 54 -20.07 3.60 -3.43
N PHE A 55 -19.78 2.68 -4.34
CA PHE A 55 -20.21 2.77 -5.74
C PHE A 55 -21.47 1.93 -5.97
N PRO A 56 -22.44 2.42 -6.78
CA PRO A 56 -23.75 1.80 -6.95
C PRO A 56 -23.75 0.60 -7.89
N PHE A 57 -22.97 -0.44 -7.53
CA PHE A 57 -23.07 -1.74 -8.19
C PHE A 57 -24.35 -2.47 -7.75
N GLU A 58 -24.96 -3.23 -8.64
CA GLU A 58 -26.16 -4.01 -8.32
C GLU A 58 -25.88 -5.07 -7.23
N ASN A 59 -24.68 -5.65 -7.27
CA ASN A 59 -24.27 -6.71 -6.34
C ASN A 59 -22.74 -6.91 -6.36
N LYS A 60 -22.25 -7.70 -5.40
CA LYS A 60 -20.83 -8.04 -5.26
C LYS A 60 -20.23 -8.74 -6.48
N THR A 61 -21.02 -9.55 -7.21
CA THR A 61 -20.53 -10.23 -8.42
C THR A 61 -20.21 -9.23 -9.51
N GLU A 62 -21.04 -8.21 -9.68
CA GLU A 62 -20.82 -7.14 -10.64
C GLU A 62 -19.62 -6.29 -10.25
N TYR A 63 -19.50 -5.90 -8.98
CA TYR A 63 -18.30 -5.23 -8.45
C TYR A 63 -17.03 -6.03 -8.77
N ASN A 64 -17.02 -7.35 -8.45
CA ASN A 64 -15.85 -8.18 -8.70
C ASN A 64 -15.54 -8.33 -10.19
N ARG A 65 -16.57 -8.42 -11.05
CA ARG A 65 -16.38 -8.45 -12.50
C ARG A 65 -15.72 -7.16 -12.98
N PHE A 66 -16.27 -6.00 -12.56
CA PHE A 66 -15.70 -4.69 -12.89
C PHE A 66 -14.22 -4.58 -12.47
N VAL A 67 -13.92 -4.94 -11.23
CA VAL A 67 -12.58 -4.76 -10.65
C VAL A 67 -11.56 -5.74 -11.22
N TYR A 68 -11.92 -7.02 -11.35
CA TYR A 68 -10.92 -8.08 -11.58
C TYR A 68 -10.99 -8.72 -12.97
N GLN A 69 -12.02 -8.41 -13.77
CA GLN A 69 -12.20 -9.00 -15.10
C GLN A 69 -12.27 -7.93 -16.18
N ASP A 70 -13.15 -6.92 -16.03
CA ASP A 70 -13.40 -5.95 -17.09
C ASP A 70 -12.34 -4.85 -17.13
N TYR A 71 -11.96 -4.25 -15.97
CA TYR A 71 -11.09 -3.07 -15.91
C TYR A 71 -9.88 -3.19 -14.97
N PRO A 72 -9.27 -4.36 -14.77
CA PRO A 72 -8.13 -4.49 -13.84
C PRO A 72 -6.93 -3.66 -14.28
N PHE A 73 -6.70 -3.51 -15.58
CA PHE A 73 -5.56 -2.74 -16.09
C PHE A 73 -5.76 -1.24 -15.88
N GLU A 74 -6.96 -0.74 -16.07
CA GLU A 74 -7.33 0.65 -15.82
C GLU A 74 -7.22 0.98 -14.33
N LEU A 75 -7.74 0.10 -13.48
CA LEU A 75 -7.80 0.31 -12.04
C LEU A 75 -6.42 0.17 -11.37
N PHE A 76 -5.65 -0.85 -11.73
CA PHE A 76 -4.41 -1.17 -11.03
C PHE A 76 -3.16 -0.75 -11.82
N GLY A 77 -3.15 -0.95 -13.14
CA GLY A 77 -1.97 -0.74 -13.97
C GLY A 77 -1.78 0.71 -14.41
N LYS A 78 -2.83 1.32 -14.95
CA LYS A 78 -2.78 2.71 -15.44
C LYS A 78 -2.91 3.74 -14.33
N CYS A 79 -3.23 3.33 -13.11
CA CYS A 79 -3.36 4.22 -11.97
C CYS A 79 -2.15 5.16 -11.84
N ASP A 80 -2.40 6.37 -11.39
CA ASP A 80 -1.33 7.31 -11.06
C ASP A 80 -0.72 6.99 -9.69
N SER A 81 0.52 7.43 -9.46
CA SER A 81 1.09 7.48 -8.11
C SER A 81 0.35 8.52 -7.27
N MET A 82 0.44 8.41 -5.94
CA MET A 82 -0.18 9.37 -5.01
C MET A 82 0.28 10.81 -5.28
N SER A 83 1.54 11.00 -5.62
CA SER A 83 2.08 12.26 -6.15
C SER A 83 3.17 12.00 -7.19
N LYS A 84 3.58 13.04 -7.90
CA LYS A 84 4.64 12.96 -8.92
C LYS A 84 6.02 12.69 -8.31
N GLU A 85 6.20 12.98 -7.03
CA GLU A 85 7.43 12.80 -6.28
C GLU A 85 7.65 11.37 -5.81
N VAL A 86 6.59 10.55 -5.68
CA VAL A 86 6.67 9.18 -5.15
C VAL A 86 7.75 8.33 -5.81
N PRO A 87 7.89 8.28 -7.15
CA PRO A 87 8.92 7.45 -7.80
C PRO A 87 10.35 7.82 -7.38
N SER A 88 10.66 9.13 -7.35
CA SER A 88 11.98 9.62 -6.96
C SER A 88 12.24 9.46 -5.46
N SER A 89 11.26 9.79 -4.63
CA SER A 89 11.37 9.68 -3.17
C SER A 89 11.57 8.23 -2.73
N LEU A 90 10.81 7.29 -3.29
CA LEU A 90 10.98 5.85 -3.03
C LEU A 90 12.39 5.38 -3.42
N THR A 91 12.87 5.79 -4.61
CA THR A 91 14.21 5.41 -5.08
C THR A 91 15.30 5.94 -4.17
N VAL A 92 15.22 7.20 -3.75
CA VAL A 92 16.18 7.82 -2.84
C VAL A 92 16.16 7.13 -1.48
N TRP A 93 14.99 6.89 -0.93
CA TRP A 93 14.80 6.22 0.35
C TRP A 93 15.38 4.80 0.33
N LEU A 94 15.05 3.98 -0.67
CA LEU A 94 15.59 2.62 -0.83
C LEU A 94 17.13 2.58 -0.95
N ASN A 95 17.74 3.62 -1.53
CA ASN A 95 19.19 3.71 -1.55
C ASN A 95 19.76 4.08 -0.18
N ARG A 96 19.15 5.04 0.52
CA ARG A 96 19.57 5.43 1.88
C ARG A 96 19.46 4.28 2.89
N LEU A 97 18.45 3.41 2.77
CA LEU A 97 18.32 2.23 3.64
C LEU A 97 19.55 1.31 3.58
N LYS A 98 20.25 1.25 2.44
CA LYS A 98 21.48 0.46 2.29
C LYS A 98 22.69 1.08 2.96
N ASP A 99 22.63 2.38 3.21
CA ASP A 99 23.71 3.14 3.83
C ASP A 99 23.54 3.27 5.35
N ILE A 100 22.43 2.74 5.92
CA ILE A 100 22.25 2.66 7.36
C ILE A 100 23.23 1.63 7.89
N ASP A 101 24.12 2.09 8.79
CA ASP A 101 25.07 1.22 9.50
C ASP A 101 24.32 0.45 10.58
N THR A 102 23.91 -0.77 10.25
CA THR A 102 23.16 -1.64 11.14
C THR A 102 23.69 -3.07 11.05
N GLU A 103 23.76 -3.77 12.18
CA GLU A 103 24.10 -5.18 12.23
C GLU A 103 23.01 -6.07 11.60
N GLU A 104 21.76 -5.57 11.56
CA GLU A 104 20.61 -6.28 11.02
C GLU A 104 20.24 -5.70 9.65
N PRO A 105 20.16 -6.54 8.59
CA PRO A 105 19.75 -6.08 7.28
C PRO A 105 18.26 -5.65 7.29
N ILE A 106 17.96 -4.61 6.52
CA ILE A 106 16.60 -4.09 6.34
C ILE A 106 16.09 -4.55 4.98
N ASP A 107 15.01 -5.32 4.98
CA ASP A 107 14.31 -5.72 3.78
C ASP A 107 13.01 -4.92 3.59
N VAL A 108 12.70 -4.59 2.34
CA VAL A 108 11.45 -3.92 1.98
C VAL A 108 10.62 -4.85 1.11
N VAL A 109 9.34 -5.00 1.45
CA VAL A 109 8.36 -5.73 0.68
C VAL A 109 7.20 -4.83 0.27
N ILE A 110 6.76 -4.94 -0.98
CA ILE A 110 5.52 -4.31 -1.43
C ILE A 110 4.36 -5.26 -1.13
N VAL A 111 3.28 -4.73 -0.57
CA VAL A 111 2.09 -5.53 -0.28
C VAL A 111 0.86 -4.93 -0.96
N SER A 112 -0.01 -5.78 -1.48
CA SER A 112 -1.29 -5.36 -2.05
C SER A 112 -2.33 -6.45 -1.78
N PRO A 113 -3.10 -6.31 -0.69
CA PRO A 113 -4.07 -7.31 -0.32
C PRO A 113 -5.25 -7.38 -1.28
N MET A 114 -5.87 -8.55 -1.34
CA MET A 114 -7.12 -8.80 -2.10
C MET A 114 -6.98 -8.71 -3.62
N GLU A 115 -5.78 -8.63 -4.16
CA GLU A 115 -5.56 -8.72 -5.61
C GLU A 115 -5.42 -10.18 -6.06
N TYR A 116 -5.99 -10.50 -7.23
CA TYR A 116 -5.87 -11.81 -7.85
C TYR A 116 -6.03 -11.73 -9.38
N GLY A 117 -5.55 -12.76 -10.09
CA GLY A 117 -5.68 -12.85 -11.54
C GLY A 117 -5.04 -11.66 -12.27
N LEU A 118 -5.79 -11.01 -13.14
CA LEU A 118 -5.31 -9.91 -13.98
C LEU A 118 -4.93 -8.65 -13.19
N SER A 119 -5.47 -8.46 -11.99
CA SER A 119 -5.10 -7.31 -11.15
C SER A 119 -3.64 -7.39 -10.70
N ILE A 120 -3.13 -8.59 -10.37
CA ILE A 120 -1.72 -8.79 -10.01
C ILE A 120 -0.80 -8.41 -11.18
N GLN A 121 -1.13 -8.84 -12.39
CA GLN A 121 -0.34 -8.51 -13.60
C GLN A 121 -0.35 -7.00 -13.86
N SER A 122 -1.51 -6.38 -13.69
CA SER A 122 -1.67 -4.93 -13.82
C SER A 122 -0.87 -4.17 -12.76
N THR A 123 -0.81 -4.69 -11.54
CA THR A 123 0.00 -4.12 -10.46
C THR A 123 1.50 -4.23 -10.76
N TYR A 124 1.98 -5.32 -11.34
CA TYR A 124 3.37 -5.38 -11.80
C TYR A 124 3.67 -4.34 -12.89
N PHE A 125 2.72 -4.06 -13.79
CA PHE A 125 2.87 -2.96 -14.75
C PHE A 125 2.98 -1.60 -14.04
N PHE A 126 2.13 -1.35 -13.03
CA PHE A 126 2.22 -0.13 -12.20
C PHE A 126 3.58 -0.01 -11.53
N LEU A 127 4.07 -1.06 -10.88
CA LEU A 127 5.38 -1.06 -10.21
C LEU A 127 6.54 -0.82 -11.20
N SER A 128 6.45 -1.37 -12.41
CA SER A 128 7.40 -1.12 -13.49
C SER A 128 7.39 0.35 -13.91
N LYS A 129 6.20 0.93 -14.11
CA LYS A 129 6.02 2.36 -14.44
C LYS A 129 6.55 3.27 -13.32
N LEU A 130 6.36 2.87 -12.07
CA LEU A 130 6.89 3.57 -10.90
C LEU A 130 8.42 3.51 -10.81
N GLY A 131 9.06 2.57 -11.54
CA GLY A 131 10.49 2.30 -11.40
C GLY A 131 10.85 1.65 -10.07
N CYS A 132 9.92 0.93 -9.47
CA CYS A 132 10.09 0.28 -8.17
C CYS A 132 11.16 -0.81 -8.25
N LYS A 133 12.17 -0.74 -7.37
CA LYS A 133 13.29 -1.69 -7.30
C LYS A 133 13.15 -2.68 -6.15
N VAL A 134 12.02 -2.69 -5.45
CA VAL A 134 11.73 -3.67 -4.41
C VAL A 134 11.58 -5.04 -5.06
N ARG A 135 12.23 -6.05 -4.48
CA ARG A 135 12.32 -7.40 -5.08
C ARG A 135 11.13 -8.28 -4.68
N GLU A 136 10.63 -8.11 -3.47
CA GLU A 136 9.56 -8.94 -2.94
C GLU A 136 8.22 -8.19 -3.05
N THR A 137 7.22 -8.86 -3.61
CA THR A 137 5.84 -8.36 -3.69
C THR A 137 4.91 -9.45 -3.19
N TYR A 138 4.02 -9.12 -2.27
CA TYR A 138 3.11 -10.06 -1.64
C TYR A 138 1.64 -9.67 -1.87
N PHE A 139 0.84 -10.62 -2.35
CA PHE A 139 -0.59 -10.47 -2.66
C PHE A 139 -1.41 -11.43 -1.80
N PRO A 140 -1.67 -11.13 -0.53
CA PRO A 140 -2.42 -12.01 0.33
C PRO A 140 -3.91 -11.97 0.01
N THR A 141 -4.56 -13.14 0.09
CA THR A 141 -6.01 -13.27 0.03
C THR A 141 -6.69 -12.85 1.34
N ASP A 142 -6.01 -13.02 2.47
CA ASP A 142 -6.37 -12.40 3.75
C ASP A 142 -5.38 -11.27 4.07
N SER A 143 -5.91 -10.05 4.15
CA SER A 143 -5.08 -8.86 4.38
C SER A 143 -4.32 -8.92 5.70
N LEU A 144 -4.86 -9.57 6.75
CA LEU A 144 -4.19 -9.61 8.06
C LEU A 144 -2.90 -10.44 8.06
N THR A 145 -2.74 -11.37 7.11
CA THR A 145 -1.49 -12.14 6.97
C THR A 145 -0.28 -11.29 6.52
N ILE A 146 -0.51 -10.03 6.14
CA ILE A 146 0.58 -9.06 5.89
C ILE A 146 1.45 -8.90 7.14
N TRP A 147 0.85 -8.88 8.33
CA TRP A 147 1.57 -8.73 9.58
C TRP A 147 2.56 -9.88 9.89
N ASP A 148 2.37 -11.05 9.26
CA ASP A 148 3.33 -12.17 9.35
C ASP A 148 4.60 -11.93 8.50
N LYS A 149 4.56 -10.92 7.62
CA LYS A 149 5.62 -10.63 6.65
C LYS A 149 6.43 -9.38 6.96
N CYS A 150 6.06 -8.62 7.99
CA CYS A 150 6.75 -7.37 8.30
C CYS A 150 6.77 -7.09 9.81
N ASP A 151 7.68 -6.23 10.20
CA ASP A 151 7.80 -5.65 11.54
C ASP A 151 7.23 -4.25 11.55
N VAL A 152 7.36 -3.53 10.43
CA VAL A 152 6.78 -2.21 10.19
C VAL A 152 5.87 -2.27 8.97
N LEU A 153 4.64 -1.79 9.10
CA LEU A 153 3.70 -1.68 7.98
C LEU A 153 3.31 -0.24 7.73
N ILE A 154 3.56 0.23 6.52
CA ILE A 154 3.13 1.54 6.03
C ILE A 154 1.86 1.34 5.22
N THR A 155 0.72 1.84 5.69
CA THR A 155 -0.58 1.58 5.08
C THR A 155 -1.58 2.71 5.29
N ALA A 156 -2.54 2.84 4.38
CA ALA A 156 -3.74 3.64 4.55
C ALA A 156 -4.96 2.79 4.97
N ASN A 157 -4.84 1.46 5.02
CA ASN A 157 -5.96 0.54 5.22
C ASN A 157 -6.40 0.47 6.69
N PRO A 158 -7.63 0.93 7.05
CA PRO A 158 -8.13 0.94 8.42
C PRO A 158 -8.10 -0.44 9.08
N LYS A 159 -8.49 -1.49 8.34
CA LYS A 159 -8.52 -2.86 8.85
C LYS A 159 -7.13 -3.33 9.32
N LEU A 160 -6.07 -2.95 8.61
CA LEU A 160 -4.71 -3.31 8.97
C LEU A 160 -4.23 -2.51 10.18
N LEU A 161 -4.56 -1.22 10.25
CA LEU A 161 -4.24 -0.36 11.38
C LEU A 161 -4.92 -0.82 12.67
N GLU A 162 -6.21 -1.15 12.61
CA GLU A 162 -7.03 -1.60 13.74
C GLU A 162 -6.63 -2.98 14.28
N ASN A 163 -6.04 -3.82 13.45
CA ASN A 163 -5.65 -5.18 13.80
C ASN A 163 -4.13 -5.38 13.87
N LYS A 164 -3.40 -4.31 14.23
CA LYS A 164 -1.94 -4.39 14.44
C LYS A 164 -1.62 -5.33 15.60
N PRO A 165 -0.75 -6.36 15.37
CA PRO A 165 -0.27 -7.20 16.46
C PRO A 165 0.64 -6.44 17.43
N GLU A 166 0.72 -6.92 18.67
CA GLU A 166 1.69 -6.43 19.65
C GLU A 166 3.12 -6.63 19.14
N GLY A 167 4.01 -5.67 19.41
CA GLY A 167 5.41 -5.71 18.98
C GLY A 167 5.65 -5.35 17.51
N LYS A 168 4.59 -5.01 16.74
CA LYS A 168 4.72 -4.47 15.37
C LYS A 168 4.45 -2.97 15.35
N VAL A 169 4.93 -2.30 14.30
CA VAL A 169 4.77 -0.86 14.11
C VAL A 169 3.84 -0.57 12.93
N ALA A 170 2.82 0.27 13.17
CA ALA A 170 1.91 0.75 12.14
C ALA A 170 2.19 2.21 11.80
N VAL A 171 2.59 2.45 10.56
CA VAL A 171 2.74 3.79 9.99
C VAL A 171 1.52 4.10 9.14
N LYS A 172 0.69 5.04 9.61
CA LYS A 172 -0.50 5.47 8.90
C LYS A 172 -0.17 6.54 7.87
N ILE A 173 -0.57 6.31 6.62
CA ILE A 173 -0.69 7.37 5.61
C ILE A 173 -2.13 7.86 5.62
N VAL A 174 -2.31 9.17 5.79
CA VAL A 174 -3.63 9.79 5.95
C VAL A 174 -4.46 9.63 4.66
N ALA A 175 -5.70 9.20 4.84
CA ALA A 175 -6.74 9.16 3.81
C ALA A 175 -8.08 9.57 4.44
N ASP A 176 -9.04 10.01 3.64
CA ASP A 176 -10.34 10.48 4.13
C ASP A 176 -11.10 9.41 4.94
N TYR A 177 -10.85 8.15 4.66
CA TYR A 177 -11.54 7.01 5.26
C TYR A 177 -10.83 6.40 6.48
N ASN A 178 -9.67 6.92 6.90
CA ASN A 178 -8.90 6.36 8.02
C ASN A 178 -8.58 7.35 9.14
N GLN A 179 -9.30 8.48 9.21
CA GLN A 179 -9.00 9.55 10.16
C GLN A 179 -8.93 9.05 11.62
N ASP A 180 -9.88 8.21 12.02
CA ASP A 180 -10.00 7.69 13.39
C ASP A 180 -9.21 6.38 13.62
N SER A 181 -8.52 5.84 12.63
CA SER A 181 -7.76 4.59 12.77
C SER A 181 -6.52 4.79 13.64
N PRO A 182 -6.18 3.81 14.52
CA PRO A 182 -5.00 3.87 15.37
C PRO A 182 -3.70 3.81 14.55
N TYR A 183 -2.61 4.29 15.15
CA TYR A 183 -1.27 4.27 14.55
C TYR A 183 -0.18 4.41 15.62
N ASP A 184 1.03 4.05 15.27
CA ASP A 184 2.23 4.40 16.05
C ASP A 184 2.86 5.68 15.47
N GLU A 185 2.84 5.82 14.13
CA GLU A 185 3.27 7.02 13.42
C GLU A 185 2.25 7.41 12.33
N VAL A 186 2.20 8.71 11.99
CA VAL A 186 1.27 9.23 10.99
C VAL A 186 1.96 10.26 10.08
N TYR A 187 1.65 10.17 8.78
CA TYR A 187 2.13 11.09 7.76
C TYR A 187 0.99 11.46 6.80
N GLU A 188 0.95 12.71 6.35
CA GLU A 188 -0.01 13.17 5.35
C GLU A 188 0.22 12.50 3.98
N ASN A 189 1.47 12.19 3.66
CA ASN A 189 1.83 11.47 2.45
C ASN A 189 3.10 10.63 2.66
N ILE A 190 3.29 9.65 1.81
CA ILE A 190 4.43 8.72 1.89
C ILE A 190 5.78 9.41 1.65
N CYS A 191 5.82 10.50 0.90
CA CYS A 191 7.08 11.21 0.62
C CYS A 191 7.64 11.85 1.89
N ASP A 192 6.78 12.29 2.82
CA ASP A 192 7.20 12.84 4.12
C ASP A 192 7.88 11.75 4.96
N TYR A 193 7.34 10.52 4.95
CA TYR A 193 7.99 9.38 5.58
C TYR A 193 9.35 9.07 4.94
N PHE A 194 9.43 9.06 3.61
CA PHE A 194 10.68 8.79 2.89
C PHE A 194 11.75 9.87 3.06
N ALA A 195 11.34 11.09 3.37
CA ALA A 195 12.28 12.21 3.58
C ALA A 195 13.12 12.04 4.86
N ASP A 196 12.52 11.46 5.91
CA ASP A 196 13.18 11.26 7.20
C ASP A 196 13.66 9.81 7.37
N ILE A 197 14.92 9.56 7.01
CA ILE A 197 15.53 8.24 7.14
C ILE A 197 15.72 7.81 8.60
N ASN A 198 15.75 8.75 9.56
CA ASN A 198 15.89 8.44 10.97
C ASN A 198 14.65 7.70 11.52
N ASN A 199 13.52 7.79 10.80
CA ASN A 199 12.34 7.02 11.15
C ASN A 199 12.61 5.51 11.17
N VAL A 200 13.49 5.01 10.31
CA VAL A 200 13.83 3.59 10.24
C VAL A 200 14.80 3.20 11.36
N ALA A 201 15.74 4.06 11.69
CA ALA A 201 16.72 3.80 12.77
C ALA A 201 16.05 3.54 14.13
N LYS A 202 14.92 4.21 14.42
CA LYS A 202 14.14 3.99 15.65
C LYS A 202 13.69 2.54 15.85
N TYR A 203 13.44 1.82 14.76
CA TYR A 203 12.92 0.45 14.82
C TYR A 203 14.02 -0.59 15.03
N LEU A 204 15.29 -0.17 14.89
CA LEU A 204 16.46 -1.04 15.03
C LEU A 204 16.94 -1.19 16.47
N GLY A 205 16.21 -0.64 17.45
CA GLY A 205 16.44 -0.93 18.87
C GLY A 205 17.61 -0.17 19.50
N GLU A 206 17.78 1.12 19.20
CA GLU A 206 18.55 2.03 20.06
C GLU A 206 17.72 2.59 21.19
#